data_99a57d72ac318e3d077a326347d07dfa
#
_entry.id   99a57d72ac318e3d077a326347d07dfa
#
_cell.length_a   1.000
_cell.length_b   1.000
_cell.length_c   1.000
_cell.angle_alpha   90.00
_cell.angle_beta   90.00
_cell.angle_gamma   90.00
#
_symmetry.space_group_name_H-M   'P 1'
#
loop_
_entity.id
_entity.type
_entity.pdbx_description
1 polymer ?
#
loop_
_entity_poly.entity_id
_entity_poly.type
_entity_poly.pdbx_seq_one_letter_code
_entity_poly.pdbx_strand_id
1 'polypeptide(L)'
;CGKKTVRISKGIEVGNIFQLGTKYTKSMKMTYVDKDGERQTPIMGCYGIGVGRLAAAVCEAHHDEYGPIWPKEIAPWQVHLCAVRPDNEEVKAFADDLYEKMQNAGIEVIYDDRTVSAGVMFADADLLGIPLRVIVSPRNMKQGIVEVTSRDKTLKEQVPVENVFEEIQKYL
;
A
#
# COMPACT_ATOMS: atom_id res chain seq x y z
N CYS A 1 -28.01 -24.80 -18.05
CA CYS A 1 -28.88 -25.69 -17.25
C CYS A 1 -30.35 -25.27 -17.22
N GLY A 2 -30.78 -24.22 -17.96
CA GLY A 2 -32.17 -23.74 -18.03
C GLY A 2 -32.71 -23.03 -16.78
N LYS A 3 -31.93 -22.98 -15.69
CA LYS A 3 -32.30 -22.24 -14.48
C LYS A 3 -31.79 -20.80 -14.60
N LYS A 4 -32.65 -19.79 -14.42
CA LYS A 4 -32.27 -18.36 -14.36
C LYS A 4 -31.68 -18.00 -13.00
N THR A 5 -30.53 -18.59 -12.64
CA THR A 5 -29.84 -18.36 -11.38
C THR A 5 -28.57 -17.52 -11.50
N VAL A 6 -28.30 -16.97 -12.70
CA VAL A 6 -27.13 -16.17 -12.98
C VAL A 6 -27.36 -14.71 -12.57
N ARG A 7 -26.47 -14.17 -11.77
CA ARG A 7 -26.44 -12.74 -11.46
C ARG A 7 -25.37 -12.07 -12.32
N ILE A 8 -25.73 -10.97 -12.96
CA ILE A 8 -24.80 -10.15 -13.75
C ILE A 8 -24.40 -8.94 -12.92
N SER A 9 -23.11 -8.70 -12.79
CA SER A 9 -22.55 -7.51 -12.14
C SER A 9 -21.41 -6.95 -12.97
N LYS A 10 -21.12 -5.66 -12.80
CA LYS A 10 -19.91 -5.05 -13.36
C LYS A 10 -18.72 -5.40 -12.46
N GLY A 11 -17.54 -5.54 -13.06
CA GLY A 11 -16.28 -5.79 -12.35
C GLY A 11 -15.10 -5.28 -13.16
N ILE A 12 -13.95 -5.18 -12.50
CA ILE A 12 -12.67 -4.81 -13.14
C ILE A 12 -11.91 -6.10 -13.37
N GLU A 13 -11.49 -6.36 -14.63
CA GLU A 13 -10.63 -7.49 -14.95
C GLU A 13 -9.20 -7.21 -14.52
N VAL A 14 -8.72 -7.89 -13.48
CA VAL A 14 -7.37 -7.72 -12.94
C VAL A 14 -6.38 -8.78 -13.44
N GLY A 15 -6.89 -9.91 -13.92
CA GLY A 15 -6.07 -11.00 -14.47
C GLY A 15 -6.91 -11.95 -15.31
N ASN A 16 -6.23 -12.82 -16.07
CA ASN A 16 -6.89 -13.77 -16.95
C ASN A 16 -6.09 -15.09 -17.08
N ILE A 17 -6.79 -16.16 -17.39
CA ILE A 17 -6.25 -17.48 -17.66
C ILE A 17 -6.68 -17.89 -19.09
N PHE A 18 -5.72 -18.25 -19.92
CA PHE A 18 -5.96 -18.67 -21.30
C PHE A 18 -5.59 -20.15 -21.48
N GLN A 19 -6.50 -20.94 -22.00
CA GLN A 19 -6.23 -22.29 -22.47
C GLN A 19 -5.82 -22.22 -23.94
N LEU A 20 -4.52 -22.23 -24.21
CA LEU A 20 -3.99 -22.08 -25.57
C LEU A 20 -3.96 -23.39 -26.35
N GLY A 21 -4.12 -24.53 -25.66
CA GLY A 21 -4.07 -25.86 -26.26
C GLY A 21 -2.73 -26.11 -26.93
N THR A 22 -2.77 -26.61 -28.18
CA THR A 22 -1.57 -26.89 -28.94
C THR A 22 -1.31 -25.87 -30.06
N LYS A 23 -2.03 -24.74 -30.07
CA LYS A 23 -1.95 -23.73 -31.14
C LYS A 23 -0.51 -23.29 -31.44
N TYR A 24 0.21 -22.88 -30.39
CA TYR A 24 1.58 -22.38 -30.53
C TYR A 24 2.61 -23.50 -30.57
N THR A 25 2.46 -24.52 -29.76
CA THR A 25 3.39 -25.65 -29.69
C THR A 25 3.47 -26.43 -30.98
N LYS A 26 2.34 -26.62 -31.70
CA LYS A 26 2.34 -27.19 -33.06
C LYS A 26 3.07 -26.31 -34.08
N SER A 27 2.81 -24.98 -34.05
CA SER A 27 3.49 -24.04 -34.98
C SER A 27 4.99 -24.01 -34.77
N MET A 28 5.44 -24.13 -33.51
CA MET A 28 6.85 -24.18 -33.12
C MET A 28 7.48 -25.56 -33.30
N LYS A 29 6.70 -26.57 -33.73
CA LYS A 29 7.10 -27.98 -33.79
C LYS A 29 7.69 -28.50 -32.49
N MET A 30 7.19 -28.00 -31.36
CA MET A 30 7.62 -28.39 -30.03
C MET A 30 7.04 -29.75 -29.67
N THR A 31 7.91 -30.69 -29.31
CA THR A 31 7.50 -32.04 -28.88
C THR A 31 8.30 -32.48 -27.65
N TYR A 32 7.72 -33.38 -26.88
CA TYR A 32 8.41 -34.14 -25.84
C TYR A 32 8.13 -35.63 -26.01
N VAL A 33 8.95 -36.46 -25.42
CA VAL A 33 8.74 -37.90 -25.38
C VAL A 33 8.09 -38.23 -24.05
N ASP A 34 6.94 -38.90 -24.09
CA ASP A 34 6.22 -39.31 -22.89
C ASP A 34 6.83 -40.57 -22.24
N LYS A 35 6.22 -41.04 -21.16
CA LYS A 35 6.68 -42.21 -20.39
C LYS A 35 6.63 -43.53 -21.24
N ASP A 36 5.83 -43.55 -22.27
CA ASP A 36 5.64 -44.72 -23.16
C ASP A 36 6.55 -44.66 -24.39
N GLY A 37 7.42 -43.61 -24.49
CA GLY A 37 8.35 -43.41 -25.60
C GLY A 37 7.74 -42.69 -26.81
N GLU A 38 6.48 -42.24 -26.70
CA GLU A 38 5.74 -41.60 -27.78
C GLU A 38 5.99 -40.08 -27.81
N ARG A 39 6.05 -39.52 -29.03
CA ARG A 39 6.17 -38.06 -29.21
C ARG A 39 4.84 -37.37 -29.07
N GLN A 40 4.78 -36.46 -28.10
CA GLN A 40 3.59 -35.67 -27.78
C GLN A 40 3.83 -34.19 -28.04
N THR A 41 2.77 -33.46 -28.39
CA THR A 41 2.79 -31.99 -28.45
C THR A 41 2.31 -31.44 -27.14
N PRO A 42 3.08 -30.57 -26.45
CA PRO A 42 2.65 -30.01 -25.16
C PRO A 42 1.38 -29.16 -25.27
N ILE A 43 0.49 -29.32 -24.34
CA ILE A 43 -0.65 -28.45 -24.15
C ILE A 43 -0.16 -27.22 -23.37
N MET A 44 -0.48 -26.04 -23.89
CA MET A 44 -0.04 -24.77 -23.32
C MET A 44 -1.18 -24.03 -22.62
N GLY A 45 -0.92 -23.51 -21.45
CA GLY A 45 -1.73 -22.51 -20.76
C GLY A 45 -0.94 -21.21 -20.66
N CYS A 46 -1.66 -20.11 -20.50
CA CYS A 46 -1.08 -18.80 -20.22
C CYS A 46 -1.96 -18.10 -19.19
N TYR A 47 -1.33 -17.39 -18.28
CA TYR A 47 -2.03 -16.57 -17.30
C TYR A 47 -1.22 -15.31 -17.03
N GLY A 48 -1.91 -14.24 -16.72
CA GLY A 48 -1.29 -12.95 -16.47
C GLY A 48 -2.11 -12.10 -15.54
N ILE A 49 -1.43 -11.21 -14.83
CA ILE A 49 -2.02 -10.20 -13.95
C ILE A 49 -1.59 -8.84 -14.45
N GLY A 50 -2.56 -7.94 -14.61
CA GLY A 50 -2.32 -6.53 -14.94
C GLY A 50 -1.95 -5.75 -13.68
N VAL A 51 -0.65 -5.71 -13.30
CA VAL A 51 -0.20 -5.12 -12.03
C VAL A 51 -0.66 -3.67 -11.87
N GLY A 52 -0.49 -2.83 -12.90
CA GLY A 52 -0.96 -1.44 -12.84
C GLY A 52 -2.48 -1.33 -12.73
N ARG A 53 -3.21 -2.19 -13.44
CA ARG A 53 -4.68 -2.24 -13.32
C ARG A 53 -5.13 -2.74 -11.95
N LEU A 54 -4.39 -3.69 -11.36
CA LEU A 54 -4.67 -4.17 -10.01
C LEU A 54 -4.51 -3.05 -8.98
N ALA A 55 -3.42 -2.28 -9.04
CA ALA A 55 -3.22 -1.12 -8.18
C ALA A 55 -4.37 -0.09 -8.33
N ALA A 56 -4.75 0.24 -9.57
CA ALA A 56 -5.89 1.13 -9.82
C ALA A 56 -7.21 0.58 -9.28
N ALA A 57 -7.44 -0.74 -9.40
CA ALA A 57 -8.63 -1.39 -8.87
C ALA A 57 -8.68 -1.37 -7.34
N VAL A 58 -7.53 -1.48 -6.67
CA VAL A 58 -7.45 -1.31 -5.21
C VAL A 58 -7.80 0.11 -4.81
N CYS A 59 -7.24 1.12 -5.49
CA CYS A 59 -7.61 2.53 -5.24
C CYS A 59 -9.09 2.76 -5.45
N GLU A 60 -9.70 2.20 -6.51
CA GLU A 60 -11.14 2.32 -6.80
C GLU A 60 -12.00 1.65 -5.72
N ALA A 61 -11.53 0.57 -5.11
CA ALA A 61 -12.24 -0.14 -4.05
C ALA A 61 -12.06 0.48 -2.66
N HIS A 62 -10.93 1.15 -2.43
CA HIS A 62 -10.50 1.68 -1.14
C HIS A 62 -10.13 3.16 -1.26
N HIS A 63 -11.11 4.04 -1.26
CA HIS A 63 -10.92 5.49 -1.27
C HIS A 63 -12.04 6.23 -0.54
N ASP A 64 -11.78 7.48 -0.22
CA ASP A 64 -12.77 8.47 0.15
C ASP A 64 -12.67 9.72 -0.77
N GLU A 65 -13.35 10.80 -0.42
CA GLU A 65 -13.32 12.07 -1.18
C GLU A 65 -11.95 12.76 -1.18
N TYR A 66 -11.01 12.33 -0.33
CA TYR A 66 -9.67 12.92 -0.19
C TYR A 66 -8.58 12.11 -0.91
N GLY A 67 -8.83 10.87 -1.28
CA GLY A 67 -7.89 10.03 -1.98
C GLY A 67 -7.94 8.55 -1.59
N PRO A 68 -6.94 7.76 -1.99
CA PRO A 68 -6.88 6.34 -1.68
C PRO A 68 -6.71 6.07 -0.18
N ILE A 69 -7.18 4.92 0.25
CA ILE A 69 -6.95 4.35 1.58
C ILE A 69 -6.29 2.99 1.36
N TRP A 70 -4.96 2.97 1.31
CA TRP A 70 -4.25 1.73 1.03
C TRP A 70 -4.42 0.72 2.16
N PRO A 71 -4.79 -0.53 1.85
CA PRO A 71 -4.63 -1.64 2.79
C PRO A 71 -3.16 -1.76 3.20
N LYS A 72 -2.90 -2.00 4.48
CA LYS A 72 -1.52 -1.97 5.02
C LYS A 72 -0.60 -3.02 4.39
N GLU A 73 -1.15 -4.14 3.90
CA GLU A 73 -0.41 -5.23 3.28
C GLU A 73 0.20 -4.87 1.91
N ILE A 74 -0.32 -3.82 1.24
CA ILE A 74 0.10 -3.41 -0.10
C ILE A 74 0.38 -1.91 -0.20
N ALA A 75 0.34 -1.21 0.91
CA ALA A 75 0.69 0.21 0.95
C ALA A 75 2.15 0.41 0.54
N PRO A 76 2.46 1.45 -0.26
CA PRO A 76 3.84 1.72 -0.68
C PRO A 76 4.77 2.12 0.47
N TRP A 77 4.20 2.60 1.56
CA TRP A 77 4.84 2.86 2.85
C TRP A 77 3.87 2.50 3.96
N GLN A 78 4.40 2.12 5.11
CA GLN A 78 3.61 1.76 6.29
C GLN A 78 3.23 3.00 7.10
N VAL A 79 4.15 3.96 7.18
CA VAL A 79 4.01 5.17 8.00
C VAL A 79 4.31 6.42 7.18
N HIS A 80 3.49 7.46 7.37
CA HIS A 80 3.76 8.82 6.91
C HIS A 80 4.11 9.68 8.13
N LEU A 81 5.38 10.04 8.27
CA LEU A 81 5.87 10.92 9.31
C LEU A 81 5.80 12.37 8.81
N CYS A 82 4.98 13.19 9.46
CA CYS A 82 4.78 14.60 9.13
C CYS A 82 5.45 15.50 10.17
N ALA A 83 6.54 16.19 9.81
CA ALA A 83 7.16 17.21 10.65
C ALA A 83 6.55 18.58 10.34
N VAL A 84 5.57 18.99 11.14
CA VAL A 84 4.90 20.29 10.99
C VAL A 84 5.81 21.39 11.55
N ARG A 85 6.21 22.36 10.72
CA ARG A 85 7.19 23.39 11.06
C ARG A 85 8.58 22.79 11.35
N PRO A 86 9.23 22.16 10.36
CA PRO A 86 10.57 21.59 10.50
C PRO A 86 11.67 22.65 10.72
N ASP A 87 11.33 23.94 10.58
CA ASP A 87 12.13 25.08 10.99
C ASP A 87 12.27 25.19 12.53
N ASN A 88 11.46 24.48 13.30
CA ASN A 88 11.61 24.34 14.74
C ASN A 88 12.59 23.20 15.02
N GLU A 89 13.71 23.50 15.68
CA GLU A 89 14.80 22.54 15.97
C GLU A 89 14.35 21.33 16.78
N GLU A 90 13.45 21.52 17.75
CA GLU A 90 12.92 20.43 18.60
C GLU A 90 12.07 19.46 17.77
N VAL A 91 11.19 19.99 16.91
CA VAL A 91 10.37 19.18 15.99
C VAL A 91 11.25 18.39 15.04
N LYS A 92 12.24 19.07 14.44
CA LYS A 92 13.13 18.43 13.48
C LYS A 92 13.96 17.35 14.12
N ALA A 93 14.63 17.63 15.25
CA ALA A 93 15.47 16.66 15.94
C ALA A 93 14.69 15.42 16.36
N PHE A 94 13.49 15.59 16.90
CA PHE A 94 12.64 14.48 17.28
C PHE A 94 12.16 13.64 16.07
N ALA A 95 11.73 14.31 15.00
CA ALA A 95 11.25 13.63 13.80
C ALA A 95 12.38 12.86 13.10
N ASP A 96 13.59 13.44 13.01
CA ASP A 96 14.79 12.80 12.45
C ASP A 96 15.15 11.53 13.25
N ASP A 97 15.20 11.60 14.60
CA ASP A 97 15.47 10.47 15.48
C ASP A 97 14.41 9.36 15.35
N LEU A 98 13.14 9.74 15.30
CA LEU A 98 12.05 8.79 15.13
C LEU A 98 12.10 8.11 13.75
N TYR A 99 12.41 8.87 12.69
CA TYR A 99 12.58 8.34 11.35
C TYR A 99 13.70 7.29 11.29
N GLU A 100 14.88 7.61 11.85
CA GLU A 100 16.00 6.67 11.90
C GLU A 100 15.65 5.40 12.71
N LYS A 101 14.95 5.53 13.83
CA LYS A 101 14.48 4.40 14.63
C LYS A 101 13.56 3.48 13.84
N MET A 102 12.59 4.07 13.11
CA MET A 102 11.66 3.31 12.28
C MET A 102 12.41 2.59 11.14
N GLN A 103 13.32 3.27 10.43
CA GLN A 103 14.10 2.65 9.36
C GLN A 103 14.98 1.50 9.88
N ASN A 104 15.65 1.69 11.02
CA ASN A 104 16.48 0.65 11.64
C ASN A 104 15.67 -0.57 12.08
N ALA A 105 14.37 -0.40 12.35
CA ALA A 105 13.45 -1.48 12.65
C ALA A 105 12.83 -2.12 11.40
N GLY A 106 13.20 -1.68 10.19
CA GLY A 106 12.68 -2.21 8.92
C GLY A 106 11.27 -1.70 8.57
N ILE A 107 10.81 -0.62 9.19
CA ILE A 107 9.53 0.02 8.88
C ILE A 107 9.71 0.93 7.67
N GLU A 108 8.87 0.77 6.67
CA GLU A 108 8.86 1.62 5.47
C GLU A 108 8.14 2.94 5.77
N VAL A 109 8.91 4.04 5.83
CA VAL A 109 8.44 5.37 6.22
C VAL A 109 8.66 6.36 5.11
N ILE A 110 7.62 7.14 4.78
CA ILE A 110 7.79 8.40 4.05
C ILE A 110 7.85 9.55 5.05
N TYR A 111 8.90 10.37 4.96
CA TYR A 111 9.14 11.50 5.84
C TYR A 111 8.87 12.81 5.11
N ASP A 112 7.89 13.56 5.56
CA ASP A 112 7.56 14.90 5.05
C ASP A 112 8.16 15.98 5.96
N ASP A 113 9.31 16.48 5.56
CA ASP A 113 10.07 17.55 6.22
C ASP A 113 9.99 18.90 5.48
N ARG A 114 9.03 19.03 4.55
CA ARG A 114 8.86 20.24 3.76
C ARG A 114 8.37 21.40 4.61
N THR A 115 8.90 22.59 4.33
CA THR A 115 8.43 23.85 4.92
C THR A 115 7.15 24.34 4.21
N VAL A 116 6.04 23.65 4.46
CA VAL A 116 4.71 23.97 3.94
C VAL A 116 3.71 24.13 5.09
N SER A 117 2.53 24.68 4.81
CA SER A 117 1.48 24.73 5.83
C SER A 117 0.98 23.33 6.19
N ALA A 118 0.58 23.14 7.45
CA ALA A 118 0.02 21.86 7.90
C ALA A 118 -1.16 21.39 7.03
N GLY A 119 -1.99 22.31 6.55
CA GLY A 119 -3.12 22.00 5.67
C GLY A 119 -2.67 21.38 4.33
N VAL A 120 -1.62 21.92 3.71
CA VAL A 120 -1.04 21.36 2.48
C VAL A 120 -0.43 19.99 2.76
N MET A 121 0.38 19.86 3.82
CA MET A 121 1.00 18.60 4.21
C MET A 121 -0.03 17.49 4.44
N PHE A 122 -1.13 17.81 5.13
CA PHE A 122 -2.18 16.82 5.42
C PHE A 122 -3.02 16.46 4.19
N ALA A 123 -3.28 17.42 3.29
CA ALA A 123 -3.96 17.15 2.03
C ALA A 123 -3.11 16.21 1.13
N ASP A 124 -1.81 16.47 1.03
CA ASP A 124 -0.88 15.60 0.31
C ASP A 124 -0.80 14.19 0.95
N ALA A 125 -0.80 14.14 2.29
CA ALA A 125 -0.81 12.87 3.01
C ALA A 125 -2.09 12.06 2.77
N ASP A 126 -3.25 12.72 2.67
CA ASP A 126 -4.51 12.06 2.33
C ASP A 126 -4.49 11.53 0.89
N LEU A 127 -3.91 12.30 -0.06
CA LEU A 127 -3.72 11.87 -1.45
C LEU A 127 -2.76 10.68 -1.60
N LEU A 128 -1.72 10.59 -0.77
CA LEU A 128 -0.82 9.44 -0.76
C LEU A 128 -1.48 8.21 -0.16
N GLY A 129 -2.42 8.39 0.77
CA GLY A 129 -3.24 7.31 1.30
C GLY A 129 -2.52 6.32 2.21
N ILE A 130 -1.39 6.71 2.81
CA ILE A 130 -0.57 5.84 3.68
C ILE A 130 -1.34 5.47 4.95
N PRO A 131 -1.35 4.18 5.36
CA PRO A 131 -2.22 3.69 6.42
C PRO A 131 -2.08 4.40 7.76
N LEU A 132 -0.86 4.65 8.20
CA LEU A 132 -0.59 5.30 9.48
C LEU A 132 0.11 6.65 9.27
N ARG A 133 -0.36 7.69 9.96
CA ARG A 133 0.24 9.02 9.97
C ARG A 133 0.68 9.39 11.37
N VAL A 134 1.93 9.83 11.50
CA VAL A 134 2.50 10.36 12.74
C VAL A 134 2.77 11.85 12.55
N ILE A 135 2.21 12.69 13.41
CA ILE A 135 2.28 14.14 13.29
C ILE A 135 3.08 14.70 14.45
N VAL A 136 4.26 15.23 14.14
CA VAL A 136 5.13 15.96 15.06
C VAL A 136 4.93 17.45 14.83
N SER A 137 4.49 18.18 15.85
CA SER A 137 4.24 19.62 15.75
C SER A 137 4.73 20.38 16.98
N PRO A 138 5.09 21.68 16.86
CA PRO A 138 5.55 22.45 18.03
C PRO A 138 4.53 22.52 19.16
N ARG A 139 3.24 22.48 18.82
CA ARG A 139 2.15 22.49 19.81
C ARG A 139 2.13 21.20 20.63
N ASN A 140 2.23 20.07 19.94
CA ASN A 140 2.17 18.75 20.56
C ASN A 140 3.46 18.45 21.34
N MET A 141 4.62 18.83 20.80
CA MET A 141 5.91 18.68 21.49
C MET A 141 5.97 19.42 22.83
N LYS A 142 5.42 20.63 22.91
CA LYS A 142 5.29 21.36 24.21
C LYS A 142 4.46 20.63 25.25
N GLN A 143 3.62 19.68 24.86
CA GLN A 143 2.83 18.84 25.74
C GLN A 143 3.46 17.46 25.96
N GLY A 144 4.63 17.20 25.36
CA GLY A 144 5.30 15.91 25.43
C GLY A 144 4.58 14.80 24.65
N ILE A 145 3.80 15.14 23.63
CA ILE A 145 3.00 14.17 22.85
C ILE A 145 3.23 14.32 21.34
N VAL A 146 2.90 13.27 20.61
CA VAL A 146 2.69 13.27 19.16
C VAL A 146 1.28 12.76 18.84
N GLU A 147 0.77 13.11 17.67
CA GLU A 147 -0.53 12.61 17.22
C GLU A 147 -0.31 11.46 16.24
N VAL A 148 -0.99 10.32 16.47
CA VAL A 148 -0.98 9.15 15.62
C VAL A 148 -2.39 8.94 15.10
N THR A 149 -2.54 8.88 13.76
CA THR A 149 -3.84 8.76 13.11
C THR A 149 -3.78 7.72 12.00
N SER A 150 -4.88 6.98 11.77
CA SER A 150 -5.01 6.15 10.58
C SER A 150 -5.64 6.92 9.42
N ARG A 151 -5.32 6.52 8.19
CA ARG A 151 -5.86 7.14 6.98
C ARG A 151 -7.37 6.94 6.85
N ASP A 152 -7.91 5.82 7.32
CA ASP A 152 -9.35 5.51 7.35
C ASP A 152 -10.09 6.23 8.50
N LYS A 153 -9.38 7.02 9.31
CA LYS A 153 -9.92 7.80 10.43
C LYS A 153 -10.50 6.97 11.58
N THR A 154 -10.21 5.68 11.63
CA THR A 154 -10.65 4.80 12.74
C THR A 154 -9.77 4.96 13.98
N LEU A 155 -8.52 5.41 13.80
CA LEU A 155 -7.57 5.70 14.85
C LEU A 155 -7.26 7.20 14.91
N LYS A 156 -7.32 7.75 16.11
CA LYS A 156 -6.83 9.10 16.42
C LYS A 156 -6.40 9.16 17.88
N GLU A 157 -5.10 9.13 18.10
CA GLU A 157 -4.53 9.09 19.44
C GLU A 157 -3.46 10.15 19.64
N GLN A 158 -3.30 10.56 20.89
CA GLN A 158 -2.21 11.39 21.36
C GLN A 158 -1.31 10.53 22.23
N VAL A 159 -0.10 10.31 21.76
CA VAL A 159 0.86 9.36 22.34
C VAL A 159 2.01 10.14 22.97
N PRO A 160 2.45 9.83 24.20
CA PRO A 160 3.67 10.40 24.76
C PRO A 160 4.87 10.16 23.85
N VAL A 161 5.74 11.17 23.72
CA VAL A 161 6.91 11.11 22.81
C VAL A 161 7.80 9.91 23.09
N GLU A 162 7.93 9.50 24.35
CA GLU A 162 8.71 8.34 24.79
C GLU A 162 8.14 6.99 24.33
N ASN A 163 6.82 6.91 24.11
CA ASN A 163 6.12 5.65 23.77
C ASN A 163 5.73 5.56 22.28
N VAL A 164 5.97 6.61 21.49
CA VAL A 164 5.45 6.69 20.13
C VAL A 164 5.96 5.56 19.22
N PHE A 165 7.21 5.16 19.38
CA PHE A 165 7.78 4.09 18.57
C PHE A 165 7.12 2.73 18.87
N GLU A 166 6.94 2.40 20.14
CA GLU A 166 6.25 1.17 20.58
C GLU A 166 4.77 1.19 20.13
N GLU A 167 4.13 2.35 20.18
CA GLU A 167 2.74 2.49 19.74
C GLU A 167 2.61 2.27 18.24
N ILE A 168 3.48 2.87 17.42
CA ILE A 168 3.52 2.63 15.97
C ILE A 168 3.61 1.13 15.67
N GLN A 169 4.48 0.39 16.37
CA GLN A 169 4.66 -1.04 16.15
C GLN A 169 3.40 -1.88 16.40
N LYS A 170 2.49 -1.44 17.24
CA LYS A 170 1.22 -2.14 17.52
C LYS A 170 0.24 -2.06 16.33
N TYR A 171 0.37 -1.03 15.49
CA TYR A 171 -0.52 -0.80 14.34
C TYR A 171 0.02 -1.38 13.04
N LEU A 172 1.27 -1.78 12.99
CA LEU A 172 1.93 -2.40 11.84
C LEU A 172 1.75 -3.90 11.82
#